data_699f1eb719854c1f062d8b792a02cad3
#
_entry.id   699f1eb719854c1f062d8b792a02cad3
#
_cell.length_a   1.000
_cell.length_b   1.000
_cell.length_c   1.000
_cell.angle_alpha   90.00
_cell.angle_beta   90.00
_cell.angle_gamma   90.00
#
_symmetry.space_group_name_H-M   'P 1'
#
loop_
_entity.id
_entity.type
_entity.pdbx_description
1 polymer ?
#
loop_
_entity_poly.entity_id
_entity_poly.type
_entity_poly.pdbx_seq_one_letter_code
_entity_poly.pdbx_strand_id
1 'polypeptide(L)'
;KGLERVVSALRTIAPELPFPIQYIEITEPTADIEIKGYHIHAFRVNHNITCYGYTVEIHRAGRFQVERAMEHQIPRPYWSRLQKGETITAEDGVTYTPDMVLGAPRKGIKVTYCTDTRPTESIVASAKGSDLFICEGMYAEKEKLAKAKQYKHMTFYEAADLAKRAEVTEMWLTHFSPSLIRAEDYMPQVHAIFEHAYLGKDGKSVELLFEET
;
A
#
# COMPACT_ATOMS: atom_id res chain seq x y z
N LYS A 1 7.12 17.20 8.65
CA LYS A 1 8.28 18.01 9.09
C LYS A 1 8.29 18.09 10.62
N GLY A 2 9.41 17.78 11.26
CA GLY A 2 9.60 17.81 12.72
C GLY A 2 9.22 16.51 13.44
N LEU A 3 9.00 15.39 12.73
CA LEU A 3 8.70 14.09 13.30
C LEU A 3 9.82 13.62 14.26
N GLU A 4 11.08 13.70 13.82
CA GLU A 4 12.23 13.32 14.63
C GLU A 4 12.28 14.10 15.94
N ARG A 5 12.09 15.43 15.89
CA ARG A 5 12.08 16.28 17.08
C ARG A 5 10.97 15.86 18.06
N VAL A 6 9.75 15.60 17.56
CA VAL A 6 8.59 15.23 18.41
C VAL A 6 8.81 13.87 19.04
N VAL A 7 9.17 12.86 18.24
CA VAL A 7 9.39 11.50 18.75
C VAL A 7 10.58 11.45 19.69
N SER A 8 11.67 12.17 19.42
CA SER A 8 12.83 12.27 20.32
C SER A 8 12.46 12.93 21.65
N ALA A 9 11.61 13.98 21.64
CA ALA A 9 11.12 14.60 22.87
C ALA A 9 10.24 13.63 23.68
N LEU A 10 9.34 12.88 23.05
CA LEU A 10 8.51 11.87 23.73
C LEU A 10 9.37 10.74 24.32
N ARG A 11 10.47 10.37 23.66
CA ARG A 11 11.38 9.34 24.13
C ARG A 11 12.14 9.70 25.40
N THR A 12 12.18 10.96 25.80
CA THR A 12 12.78 11.35 27.09
C THR A 12 12.06 10.72 28.29
N ILE A 13 10.79 10.34 28.13
CA ILE A 13 9.98 9.65 29.14
C ILE A 13 10.41 8.18 29.30
N ALA A 14 10.81 7.53 28.20
CA ALA A 14 11.29 6.14 28.17
C ALA A 14 12.47 6.04 27.19
N PRO A 15 13.70 6.41 27.63
CA PRO A 15 14.85 6.56 26.73
C PRO A 15 15.40 5.23 26.22
N GLU A 16 15.21 4.13 26.97
CA GLU A 16 15.75 2.83 26.62
C GLU A 16 14.79 2.07 25.69
N LEU A 17 15.20 1.88 24.46
CA LEU A 17 14.52 1.00 23.50
C LEU A 17 15.50 -0.10 23.06
N PRO A 18 15.01 -1.35 22.90
CA PRO A 18 15.85 -2.47 22.46
C PRO A 18 16.20 -2.42 20.95
N PHE A 19 15.87 -1.32 20.27
CA PHE A 19 16.10 -1.13 18.84
C PHE A 19 16.37 0.34 18.52
N PRO A 20 17.15 0.67 17.47
CA PRO A 20 17.28 2.02 16.95
C PRO A 20 16.03 2.45 16.20
N ILE A 21 15.74 3.76 16.18
CA ILE A 21 14.70 4.37 15.34
C ILE A 21 15.39 5.14 14.22
N GLN A 22 15.07 4.83 12.99
CA GLN A 22 15.43 5.62 11.83
C GLN A 22 14.24 6.49 11.42
N TYR A 23 14.46 7.79 11.28
CA TYR A 23 13.43 8.75 10.89
C TYR A 23 13.54 9.06 9.40
N ILE A 24 12.40 8.98 8.71
CA ILE A 24 12.27 9.39 7.30
C ILE A 24 11.16 10.43 7.26
N GLU A 25 11.53 11.71 7.18
CA GLU A 25 10.57 12.81 7.09
C GLU A 25 10.19 13.07 5.63
N ILE A 26 8.90 12.88 5.31
CA ILE A 26 8.36 13.17 3.99
C ILE A 26 7.89 14.62 3.95
N THR A 27 8.42 15.40 3.00
CA THR A 27 8.07 16.82 2.76
C THR A 27 7.44 17.03 1.39
N GLU A 28 7.78 16.18 0.45
CA GLU A 28 7.29 16.22 -0.92
C GLU A 28 5.88 15.60 -1.06
N PRO A 29 5.16 15.87 -2.15
CA PRO A 29 3.83 15.30 -2.38
C PRO A 29 3.82 13.76 -2.44
N THR A 30 4.92 13.15 -2.85
CA THR A 30 5.11 11.69 -2.89
C THR A 30 6.50 11.32 -2.43
N ALA A 31 6.66 10.11 -1.92
CA ALA A 31 7.96 9.53 -1.60
C ALA A 31 7.93 8.01 -1.77
N ASP A 32 9.00 7.46 -2.30
CA ASP A 32 9.19 6.02 -2.44
C ASP A 32 10.30 5.55 -1.49
N ILE A 33 10.03 4.49 -0.75
CA ILE A 33 10.90 3.98 0.31
C ILE A 33 10.99 2.46 0.16
N GLU A 34 12.20 1.93 0.09
CA GLU A 34 12.44 0.49 0.10
C GLU A 34 12.85 0.03 1.51
N ILE A 35 12.09 -0.91 2.07
CA ILE A 35 12.38 -1.49 3.38
C ILE A 35 12.27 -3.01 3.32
N LYS A 36 13.39 -3.73 3.40
CA LYS A 36 13.43 -5.19 3.51
C LYS A 36 12.59 -5.92 2.44
N GLY A 37 12.61 -5.44 1.21
CA GLY A 37 11.86 -6.01 0.08
C GLY A 37 10.40 -5.56 -0.04
N TYR A 38 9.97 -4.61 0.81
CA TYR A 38 8.72 -3.89 0.65
C TYR A 38 9.00 -2.56 -0.04
N HIS A 39 8.28 -2.30 -1.12
CA HIS A 39 8.20 -0.98 -1.72
C HIS A 39 7.06 -0.20 -1.08
N ILE A 40 7.35 0.95 -0.50
CA ILE A 40 6.35 1.80 0.17
C ILE A 40 6.27 3.11 -0.59
N HIS A 41 5.11 3.36 -1.19
CA HIS A 41 4.80 4.62 -1.86
C HIS A 41 3.92 5.47 -0.96
N ALA A 42 4.44 6.62 -0.50
CA ALA A 42 3.66 7.63 0.23
C ALA A 42 3.11 8.67 -0.74
N PHE A 43 1.84 9.03 -0.60
CA PHE A 43 1.18 10.03 -1.44
C PHE A 43 0.36 10.99 -0.59
N ARG A 44 0.44 12.28 -0.91
CA ARG A 44 -0.27 13.32 -0.17
C ARG A 44 -1.76 13.24 -0.41
N VAL A 45 -2.55 13.35 0.66
CA VAL A 45 -4.00 13.38 0.66
C VAL A 45 -4.53 14.74 1.11
N ASN A 46 -5.85 14.94 1.06
CA ASN A 46 -6.48 16.24 1.32
C ASN A 46 -7.12 16.32 2.70
N HIS A 47 -6.36 16.74 3.69
CA HIS A 47 -6.86 16.99 5.05
C HIS A 47 -6.49 18.38 5.55
N ASN A 48 -6.93 18.76 6.76
CA ASN A 48 -6.67 20.08 7.39
C ASN A 48 -5.19 20.27 7.74
N ILE A 49 -4.51 19.18 8.06
CA ILE A 49 -3.05 19.13 8.26
C ILE A 49 -2.41 18.30 7.14
N THR A 50 -1.09 18.36 7.03
CA THR A 50 -0.37 17.52 6.09
C THR A 50 -0.57 16.04 6.46
N CYS A 51 -1.20 15.30 5.56
CA CYS A 51 -1.52 13.89 5.73
C CYS A 51 -1.13 13.11 4.48
N TYR A 52 -0.75 11.83 4.67
CA TYR A 52 -0.34 10.93 3.60
C TYR A 52 -1.11 9.62 3.67
N GLY A 53 -1.47 9.12 2.50
CA GLY A 53 -1.78 7.72 2.31
C GLY A 53 -0.52 6.94 1.95
N TYR A 54 -0.57 5.63 2.10
CA TYR A 54 0.55 4.73 1.85
C TYR A 54 0.10 3.53 1.04
N THR A 55 0.89 3.18 0.03
CA THR A 55 0.79 1.90 -0.66
C THR A 55 2.01 1.07 -0.29
N VAL A 56 1.79 -0.17 0.09
CA VAL A 56 2.83 -1.16 0.36
C VAL A 56 2.74 -2.24 -0.69
N GLU A 57 3.83 -2.47 -1.42
CA GLU A 57 3.90 -3.46 -2.49
C GLU A 57 5.00 -4.47 -2.22
N ILE A 58 4.70 -5.75 -2.49
CA ILE A 58 5.68 -6.82 -2.58
C ILE A 58 5.77 -7.20 -4.05
N HIS A 59 6.85 -6.80 -4.70
CA HIS A 59 7.09 -7.16 -6.09
C HIS A 59 7.47 -8.63 -6.24
N ARG A 60 7.00 -9.25 -7.32
CA ARG A 60 7.29 -10.65 -7.62
C ARG A 60 8.01 -10.76 -8.95
N ALA A 61 9.26 -11.17 -8.89
CA ALA A 61 10.06 -11.44 -10.08
C ALA A 61 9.43 -12.51 -10.98
N GLY A 62 9.77 -12.48 -12.26
CA GLY A 62 9.40 -13.52 -13.20
C GLY A 62 9.94 -14.91 -12.79
N ARG A 63 9.36 -15.96 -13.37
CA ARG A 63 9.88 -17.32 -13.17
C ARG A 63 11.24 -17.45 -13.84
N PHE A 64 12.17 -18.15 -13.17
CA PHE A 64 13.45 -18.49 -13.77
C PHE A 64 13.23 -19.44 -14.96
N GLN A 65 13.83 -19.12 -16.08
CA GLN A 65 13.74 -19.87 -17.33
C GLN A 65 15.09 -20.56 -17.61
N VAL A 66 15.11 -21.86 -17.36
CA VAL A 66 16.31 -22.70 -17.52
C VAL A 66 16.82 -22.67 -18.97
N GLU A 67 15.91 -22.68 -19.92
CA GLU A 67 16.21 -22.68 -21.36
C GLU A 67 16.98 -21.41 -21.72
N ARG A 68 16.54 -20.24 -21.24
CA ARG A 68 17.25 -18.97 -21.47
C ARG A 68 18.62 -18.94 -20.80
N ALA A 69 18.74 -19.48 -19.58
CA ALA A 69 20.02 -19.57 -18.90
C ALA A 69 21.02 -20.46 -19.67
N MET A 70 20.54 -21.53 -20.28
CA MET A 70 21.33 -22.40 -21.12
C MET A 70 21.69 -21.75 -22.46
N GLU A 71 20.76 -21.07 -23.11
CA GLU A 71 20.97 -20.34 -24.37
C GLU A 71 22.04 -19.25 -24.21
N HIS A 72 21.96 -18.50 -23.10
CA HIS A 72 22.98 -17.50 -22.76
C HIS A 72 24.25 -18.08 -22.14
N GLN A 73 24.39 -19.40 -22.07
CA GLN A 73 25.54 -20.12 -21.52
C GLN A 73 25.94 -19.67 -20.10
N ILE A 74 24.93 -19.31 -19.28
CA ILE A 74 25.14 -18.80 -17.92
C ILE A 74 25.56 -19.95 -16.99
N PRO A 75 26.69 -19.82 -16.26
CA PRO A 75 27.16 -20.84 -15.34
C PRO A 75 26.14 -21.11 -14.22
N ARG A 76 25.89 -22.39 -13.92
CA ARG A 76 24.90 -22.80 -12.89
C ARG A 76 25.07 -22.14 -11.53
N PRO A 77 26.27 -21.87 -11.00
CA PRO A 77 26.46 -21.17 -9.74
C PRO A 77 25.83 -19.76 -9.69
N TYR A 78 25.58 -19.12 -10.83
CA TYR A 78 24.98 -17.79 -10.91
C TYR A 78 23.46 -17.80 -10.93
N TRP A 79 22.81 -18.92 -11.23
CA TRP A 79 21.37 -19.02 -11.44
C TRP A 79 20.55 -18.54 -10.23
N SER A 80 20.90 -19.01 -9.03
CA SER A 80 20.19 -18.63 -7.79
C SER A 80 20.35 -17.15 -7.45
N ARG A 81 21.48 -16.55 -7.78
CA ARG A 81 21.75 -15.13 -7.56
C ARG A 81 20.98 -14.26 -8.56
N LEU A 82 20.99 -14.64 -9.83
CA LEU A 82 20.22 -13.99 -10.89
C LEU A 82 18.70 -14.10 -10.60
N GLN A 83 18.24 -15.26 -10.12
CA GLN A 83 16.84 -15.43 -9.71
C GLN A 83 16.42 -14.49 -8.57
N LYS A 84 17.37 -14.13 -7.70
CA LYS A 84 17.16 -13.17 -6.60
C LYS A 84 17.28 -11.70 -7.02
N GLY A 85 17.53 -11.44 -8.32
CA GLY A 85 17.65 -10.10 -8.86
C GLY A 85 19.07 -9.51 -8.84
N GLU A 86 20.11 -10.32 -8.52
CA GLU A 86 21.48 -9.85 -8.52
C GLU A 86 22.03 -9.78 -9.95
N THR A 87 22.74 -8.71 -10.28
CA THR A 87 23.61 -8.62 -11.46
C THR A 87 25.00 -9.15 -11.10
N ILE A 88 25.58 -9.99 -11.95
CA ILE A 88 26.85 -10.67 -11.68
C ILE A 88 27.82 -10.36 -12.82
N THR A 89 28.98 -9.84 -12.48
CA THR A 89 30.13 -9.74 -13.42
C THR A 89 31.12 -10.88 -13.11
N ALA A 90 31.35 -11.75 -14.09
CA ALA A 90 32.29 -12.87 -13.98
C ALA A 90 33.74 -12.39 -14.11
N GLU A 91 34.69 -13.24 -13.77
CA GLU A 91 36.12 -12.92 -13.79
C GLU A 91 36.63 -12.57 -15.19
N ASP A 92 35.99 -13.10 -16.23
CA ASP A 92 36.27 -12.80 -17.65
C ASP A 92 35.70 -11.47 -18.13
N GLY A 93 35.00 -10.72 -17.23
CA GLY A 93 34.36 -9.44 -17.52
C GLY A 93 32.95 -9.55 -18.11
N VAL A 94 32.41 -10.75 -18.34
CA VAL A 94 31.04 -10.92 -18.82
C VAL A 94 30.07 -10.60 -17.70
N THR A 95 29.06 -9.78 -18.01
CA THR A 95 28.01 -9.41 -17.05
C THR A 95 26.69 -10.11 -17.37
N TYR A 96 26.17 -10.81 -16.39
CA TYR A 96 24.87 -11.49 -16.44
C TYR A 96 23.85 -10.71 -15.61
N THR A 97 22.68 -10.49 -16.18
CA THR A 97 21.59 -9.72 -15.54
C THR A 97 20.33 -10.59 -15.34
N PRO A 98 19.47 -10.29 -14.37
CA PRO A 98 18.25 -11.07 -14.09
C PRO A 98 17.32 -11.23 -15.29
N ASP A 99 17.19 -10.21 -16.13
CA ASP A 99 16.33 -10.21 -17.32
C ASP A 99 16.77 -11.24 -18.38
N MET A 100 18.03 -11.67 -18.36
CA MET A 100 18.52 -12.75 -19.24
C MET A 100 17.88 -14.10 -18.92
N VAL A 101 17.44 -14.31 -17.67
CA VAL A 101 16.95 -15.62 -17.17
C VAL A 101 15.55 -15.57 -16.58
N LEU A 102 15.00 -14.39 -16.30
CA LEU A 102 13.66 -14.24 -15.74
C LEU A 102 12.63 -14.01 -16.84
N GLY A 103 11.46 -14.62 -16.68
CA GLY A 103 10.28 -14.32 -17.47
C GLY A 103 9.68 -12.95 -17.10
N ALA A 104 8.49 -12.67 -17.64
CA ALA A 104 7.74 -11.46 -17.28
C ALA A 104 7.51 -11.37 -15.75
N PRO A 105 7.54 -10.16 -15.17
CA PRO A 105 7.13 -9.96 -13.78
C PRO A 105 5.75 -10.57 -13.52
N ARG A 106 5.58 -11.18 -12.35
CA ARG A 106 4.30 -11.76 -11.93
C ARG A 106 3.57 -10.76 -11.02
N LYS A 107 2.25 -10.93 -10.91
CA LYS A 107 1.46 -10.13 -9.97
C LYS A 107 2.03 -10.29 -8.56
N GLY A 108 2.41 -9.19 -7.94
CA GLY A 108 2.82 -9.09 -6.54
C GLY A 108 1.62 -8.97 -5.62
N ILE A 109 1.85 -8.45 -4.42
CA ILE A 109 0.80 -8.09 -3.46
C ILE A 109 0.86 -6.59 -3.24
N LYS A 110 -0.32 -5.93 -3.26
CA LYS A 110 -0.45 -4.49 -3.08
C LYS A 110 -1.52 -4.17 -2.05
N VAL A 111 -1.15 -3.41 -1.03
CA VAL A 111 -2.07 -2.92 0.00
C VAL A 111 -1.99 -1.40 0.05
N THR A 112 -3.12 -0.71 -0.05
CA THR A 112 -3.18 0.75 0.09
C THR A 112 -3.97 1.12 1.33
N TYR A 113 -3.44 2.05 2.11
CA TYR A 113 -4.04 2.60 3.31
C TYR A 113 -4.13 4.13 3.22
N CYS A 114 -5.32 4.69 3.45
CA CYS A 114 -5.48 6.12 3.63
C CYS A 114 -6.60 6.44 4.63
N THR A 115 -6.36 7.45 5.44
CA THR A 115 -7.31 7.98 6.43
C THR A 115 -7.22 9.49 6.46
N ASP A 116 -8.15 10.15 7.14
CA ASP A 116 -8.17 11.61 7.33
C ASP A 116 -8.03 12.38 6.01
N THR A 117 -8.99 12.17 5.09
CA THR A 117 -8.94 12.79 3.77
C THR A 117 -10.28 12.98 3.09
N ARG A 118 -10.36 13.98 2.22
CA ARG A 118 -11.37 14.03 1.15
C ARG A 118 -10.95 13.11 -0.02
N PRO A 119 -11.89 12.63 -0.83
CA PRO A 119 -11.57 11.96 -2.08
C PRO A 119 -10.63 12.80 -2.95
N THR A 120 -9.59 12.17 -3.49
CA THR A 120 -8.63 12.78 -4.42
C THR A 120 -8.27 11.80 -5.53
N GLU A 121 -7.85 12.31 -6.69
CA GLU A 121 -7.35 11.47 -7.78
C GLU A 121 -6.05 10.75 -7.42
N SER A 122 -5.25 11.31 -6.51
CA SER A 122 -4.04 10.65 -6.02
C SER A 122 -4.36 9.34 -5.28
N ILE A 123 -5.48 9.27 -4.55
CA ILE A 123 -5.95 8.03 -3.91
C ILE A 123 -6.28 6.98 -4.98
N VAL A 124 -7.05 7.35 -6.01
CA VAL A 124 -7.41 6.43 -7.10
C VAL A 124 -6.18 5.90 -7.80
N ALA A 125 -5.24 6.79 -8.15
CA ALA A 125 -4.01 6.42 -8.84
C ALA A 125 -3.13 5.48 -7.98
N SER A 126 -2.96 5.80 -6.69
CA SER A 126 -2.11 5.01 -5.78
C SER A 126 -2.77 3.68 -5.40
N ALA A 127 -4.09 3.64 -5.20
CA ALA A 127 -4.82 2.42 -4.87
C ALA A 127 -5.09 1.50 -6.06
N LYS A 128 -4.82 1.94 -7.29
CA LYS A 128 -5.16 1.17 -8.49
C LYS A 128 -4.64 -0.26 -8.43
N GLY A 129 -5.57 -1.22 -8.58
CA GLY A 129 -5.27 -2.65 -8.58
C GLY A 129 -4.79 -3.21 -7.24
N SER A 130 -5.01 -2.51 -6.12
CA SER A 130 -4.67 -3.05 -4.79
C SER A 130 -5.47 -4.30 -4.47
N ASP A 131 -4.82 -5.30 -3.87
CA ASP A 131 -5.49 -6.49 -3.35
C ASP A 131 -6.35 -6.13 -2.13
N LEU A 132 -5.88 -5.17 -1.33
CA LEU A 132 -6.64 -4.62 -0.21
C LEU A 132 -6.49 -3.10 -0.18
N PHE A 133 -7.62 -2.40 -0.10
CA PHE A 133 -7.70 -0.96 0.12
C PHE A 133 -8.34 -0.68 1.47
N ILE A 134 -7.58 -0.18 2.43
CA ILE A 134 -8.06 0.24 3.75
C ILE A 134 -8.25 1.75 3.70
N CYS A 135 -9.50 2.19 3.79
CA CYS A 135 -9.86 3.58 3.60
C CYS A 135 -10.76 4.08 4.74
N GLU A 136 -10.65 5.37 5.06
CA GLU A 136 -11.63 5.97 5.95
C GLU A 136 -13.05 5.92 5.35
N GLY A 137 -14.02 5.88 6.25
CA GLY A 137 -15.41 6.18 5.98
C GLY A 137 -15.98 6.80 7.25
N MET A 138 -15.71 8.09 7.49
CA MET A 138 -16.11 8.74 8.74
C MET A 138 -17.63 8.78 8.90
N TYR A 139 -18.36 8.96 7.81
CA TYR A 139 -19.80 9.16 7.85
C TYR A 139 -20.54 8.18 6.93
N ALA A 140 -21.53 7.49 7.49
CA ALA A 140 -22.37 6.55 6.73
C ALA A 140 -23.66 7.22 6.21
N GLU A 141 -24.15 8.27 6.88
CA GLU A 141 -25.37 8.97 6.51
C GLU A 141 -25.11 9.96 5.37
N LYS A 142 -25.95 9.92 4.32
CA LYS A 142 -25.83 10.81 3.15
C LYS A 142 -25.95 12.28 3.50
N GLU A 143 -26.76 12.59 4.50
CA GLU A 143 -27.02 13.94 5.00
C GLU A 143 -25.76 14.56 5.63
N LYS A 144 -24.82 13.73 6.06
CA LYS A 144 -23.55 14.18 6.65
C LYS A 144 -22.49 14.55 5.61
N LEU A 145 -22.79 14.50 4.31
CA LEU A 145 -21.84 14.88 3.25
C LEU A 145 -21.29 16.32 3.43
N ALA A 146 -22.16 17.26 3.82
CA ALA A 146 -21.70 18.64 4.10
C ALA A 146 -20.68 18.67 5.25
N LYS A 147 -20.93 17.89 6.30
CA LYS A 147 -20.03 17.74 7.44
C LYS A 147 -18.69 17.06 7.03
N ALA A 148 -18.79 16.01 6.21
CA ALA A 148 -17.58 15.36 5.65
C ALA A 148 -16.71 16.35 4.88
N LYS A 149 -17.30 17.19 4.04
CA LYS A 149 -16.58 18.26 3.33
C LYS A 149 -15.96 19.29 4.25
N GLN A 150 -16.69 19.73 5.28
CA GLN A 150 -16.25 20.74 6.24
C GLN A 150 -15.03 20.26 7.03
N TYR A 151 -15.03 19.02 7.51
CA TYR A 151 -13.97 18.46 8.34
C TYR A 151 -12.91 17.68 7.54
N LYS A 152 -13.03 17.67 6.21
CA LYS A 152 -12.12 16.97 5.28
C LYS A 152 -11.99 15.48 5.55
N HIS A 153 -13.14 14.84 5.73
CA HIS A 153 -13.33 13.39 5.74
C HIS A 153 -14.24 12.96 4.59
N MET A 154 -14.51 11.67 4.46
CA MET A 154 -15.39 11.17 3.42
C MET A 154 -16.53 10.30 3.98
N THR A 155 -17.53 10.10 3.14
CA THR A 155 -18.62 9.18 3.40
C THR A 155 -18.26 7.78 2.93
N PHE A 156 -18.98 6.77 3.44
CA PHE A 156 -18.88 5.38 2.96
C PHE A 156 -19.03 5.27 1.44
N TYR A 157 -19.93 6.06 0.87
CA TYR A 157 -20.23 6.04 -0.56
C TYR A 157 -19.11 6.64 -1.41
N GLU A 158 -18.48 7.70 -0.91
CA GLU A 158 -17.31 8.29 -1.56
C GLU A 158 -16.10 7.32 -1.51
N ALA A 159 -15.89 6.63 -0.39
CA ALA A 159 -14.85 5.61 -0.27
C ALA A 159 -15.11 4.43 -1.23
N ALA A 160 -16.37 3.97 -1.34
CA ALA A 160 -16.76 2.91 -2.27
C ALA A 160 -16.55 3.31 -3.74
N ASP A 161 -16.82 4.58 -4.10
CA ASP A 161 -16.54 5.11 -5.44
C ASP A 161 -15.04 5.12 -5.75
N LEU A 162 -14.21 5.52 -4.80
CA LEU A 162 -12.75 5.46 -4.93
C LEU A 162 -12.28 4.02 -5.16
N ALA A 163 -12.77 3.05 -4.38
CA ALA A 163 -12.43 1.64 -4.50
C ALA A 163 -12.80 1.08 -5.88
N LYS A 164 -14.01 1.39 -6.36
CA LYS A 164 -14.49 1.01 -7.69
C LYS A 164 -13.63 1.59 -8.80
N ARG A 165 -13.33 2.89 -8.76
CA ARG A 165 -12.51 3.60 -9.75
C ARG A 165 -11.06 3.14 -9.75
N ALA A 166 -10.54 2.76 -8.59
CA ALA A 166 -9.19 2.21 -8.43
C ALA A 166 -9.11 0.71 -8.79
N GLU A 167 -10.24 0.07 -9.08
CA GLU A 167 -10.29 -1.37 -9.44
C GLU A 167 -9.62 -2.25 -8.38
N VAL A 168 -9.83 -1.93 -7.09
CA VAL A 168 -9.27 -2.72 -5.99
C VAL A 168 -10.01 -4.06 -5.85
N THR A 169 -9.35 -5.08 -5.31
CA THR A 169 -9.98 -6.39 -5.09
C THR A 169 -10.93 -6.37 -3.90
N GLU A 170 -10.49 -5.78 -2.79
CA GLU A 170 -11.26 -5.70 -1.54
C GLU A 170 -11.05 -4.34 -0.87
N MET A 171 -12.08 -3.81 -0.21
CA MET A 171 -11.99 -2.57 0.58
C MET A 171 -12.44 -2.80 2.02
N TRP A 172 -11.69 -2.26 2.98
CA TRP A 172 -12.10 -2.14 4.37
C TRP A 172 -12.35 -0.68 4.73
N LEU A 173 -13.57 -0.41 5.17
CA LEU A 173 -13.93 0.89 5.74
C LEU A 173 -13.48 0.97 7.19
N THR A 174 -12.84 2.07 7.55
CA THR A 174 -12.31 2.32 8.90
C THR A 174 -12.59 3.76 9.32
N HIS A 175 -12.09 4.18 10.50
CA HIS A 175 -12.14 5.58 10.95
C HIS A 175 -13.56 6.13 11.07
N PHE A 176 -14.45 5.34 11.67
CA PHE A 176 -15.87 5.71 11.83
C PHE A 176 -16.06 6.85 12.83
N SER A 177 -17.04 7.71 12.58
CA SER A 177 -17.48 8.71 13.54
C SER A 177 -17.94 8.04 14.84
N PRO A 178 -17.53 8.54 16.02
CA PRO A 178 -18.05 8.03 17.29
C PRO A 178 -19.58 8.13 17.41
N SER A 179 -20.24 8.96 16.60
CA SER A 179 -21.70 9.07 16.54
C SER A 179 -22.38 8.04 15.66
N LEU A 180 -21.62 7.20 14.94
CA LEU A 180 -22.17 6.13 14.11
C LEU A 180 -22.49 4.92 14.98
N ILE A 181 -23.77 4.56 15.07
CA ILE A 181 -24.24 3.49 15.96
C ILE A 181 -24.23 2.14 15.26
N ARG A 182 -24.69 2.08 14.02
CA ARG A 182 -24.90 0.84 13.27
C ARG A 182 -24.41 1.01 11.84
N ALA A 183 -23.11 0.78 11.65
CA ALA A 183 -22.46 0.88 10.33
C ALA A 183 -23.03 -0.13 9.32
N GLU A 184 -23.45 -1.29 9.80
CA GLU A 184 -24.00 -2.40 9.02
C GLU A 184 -25.25 -2.01 8.23
N ASP A 185 -26.07 -1.11 8.77
CA ASP A 185 -27.35 -0.68 8.15
C ASP A 185 -27.11 0.05 6.80
N TYR A 186 -25.92 0.58 6.58
CA TYR A 186 -25.54 1.31 5.36
C TYR A 186 -24.83 0.44 4.32
N MET A 187 -24.37 -0.75 4.70
CA MET A 187 -23.59 -1.62 3.80
C MET A 187 -24.35 -2.06 2.55
N PRO A 188 -25.66 -2.33 2.55
CA PRO A 188 -26.39 -2.63 1.31
C PRO A 188 -26.25 -1.55 0.23
N GLN A 189 -26.22 -0.27 0.63
CA GLN A 189 -26.06 0.85 -0.30
C GLN A 189 -24.60 1.01 -0.75
N VAL A 190 -23.64 0.70 0.10
CA VAL A 190 -22.20 0.65 -0.22
C VAL A 190 -21.94 -0.45 -1.24
N HIS A 191 -22.48 -1.65 -1.01
CA HIS A 191 -22.35 -2.80 -1.92
C HIS A 191 -22.97 -2.55 -3.30
N ALA A 192 -23.98 -1.69 -3.41
CA ALA A 192 -24.52 -1.27 -4.70
C ALA A 192 -23.49 -0.45 -5.54
N ILE A 193 -22.46 0.15 -4.89
CA ILE A 193 -21.39 0.90 -5.56
C ILE A 193 -20.18 -0.02 -5.77
N PHE A 194 -19.76 -0.69 -4.69
CA PHE A 194 -18.62 -1.61 -4.68
C PHE A 194 -18.94 -2.82 -3.79
N GLU A 195 -19.12 -4.00 -4.39
CA GLU A 195 -19.62 -5.20 -3.73
C GLU A 195 -18.68 -5.72 -2.64
N HIS A 196 -17.36 -5.67 -2.90
CA HIS A 196 -16.32 -6.20 -2.00
C HIS A 196 -15.86 -5.19 -0.92
N ALA A 197 -16.80 -4.40 -0.42
CA ALA A 197 -16.58 -3.49 0.69
C ALA A 197 -16.97 -4.16 2.02
N TYR A 198 -16.12 -4.02 3.02
CA TYR A 198 -16.36 -4.59 4.36
C TYR A 198 -16.07 -3.56 5.44
N LEU A 199 -16.73 -3.71 6.58
CA LEU A 199 -16.40 -2.92 7.76
C LEU A 199 -15.12 -3.45 8.39
N GLY A 200 -14.17 -2.54 8.61
CA GLY A 200 -12.98 -2.78 9.42
C GLY A 200 -13.33 -2.76 10.90
N LYS A 201 -12.65 -3.55 11.68
CA LYS A 201 -12.70 -3.55 13.15
C LYS A 201 -11.36 -3.94 13.72
N ASP A 202 -11.09 -3.54 14.95
CA ASP A 202 -9.87 -3.90 15.65
C ASP A 202 -9.68 -5.42 15.70
N GLY A 203 -8.50 -5.89 15.36
CA GLY A 203 -8.17 -7.30 15.28
C GLY A 203 -8.64 -8.03 14.02
N LYS A 204 -9.32 -7.35 13.07
CA LYS A 204 -9.60 -7.95 11.75
C LYS A 204 -8.28 -8.19 11.01
N SER A 205 -8.14 -9.40 10.45
CA SER A 205 -6.96 -9.79 9.68
C SER A 205 -7.36 -10.52 8.40
N VAL A 206 -6.50 -10.47 7.41
CA VAL A 206 -6.58 -11.25 6.17
C VAL A 206 -5.17 -11.68 5.78
N GLU A 207 -5.06 -12.86 5.21
CA GLU A 207 -3.82 -13.34 4.61
C GLU A 207 -3.91 -13.13 3.09
N LEU A 208 -2.99 -12.36 2.55
CA LEU A 208 -2.87 -12.12 1.11
C LEU A 208 -1.78 -13.06 0.57
N LEU A 209 -2.14 -13.89 -0.38
CA LEU A 209 -1.25 -14.87 -0.99
C LEU A 209 -0.96 -14.47 -2.44
N PHE A 210 0.21 -14.87 -2.92
CA PHE A 210 0.53 -14.74 -4.34
C PHE A 210 -0.38 -15.64 -5.16
N GLU A 211 -0.98 -15.10 -6.21
CA GLU A 211 -1.69 -15.91 -7.19
C GLU A 211 -0.73 -16.88 -7.87
N GLU A 212 -1.04 -18.16 -7.87
CA GLU A 212 -0.31 -19.16 -8.64
C GLU A 212 -0.73 -19.05 -10.11
N THR A 213 0.15 -18.46 -10.93
CA THR A 213 0.03 -18.40 -12.41
C THR A 213 1.00 -19.33 -13.07
#